data_b44c3ebc762f3bc9196f17e2929e5783
#
_entry.id   b44c3ebc762f3bc9196f17e2929e5783
#
_cell.length_a   1.000
_cell.length_b   1.000
_cell.length_c   1.000
_cell.angle_alpha   90.00
_cell.angle_beta   90.00
_cell.angle_gamma   90.00
#
_symmetry.space_group_name_H-M   'P 1'
#
loop_
_entity.id
_entity.type
_entity.pdbx_description
1 polymer ?
#
loop_
_entity_poly.entity_id
_entity_poly.type
_entity_poly.pdbx_seq_one_letter_code
_entity_poly.pdbx_strand_id
1 'polypeptide(L)'
;ATGDTMGFDSKRLMDYCKDAEWVAQWEWDTTYTDDPYIIKADGFSMLGPDGEDYARDLLMSDDYLLIATIHHIADLDPDGIKALKSVKTYCENNGIYMVMLCAFGDDVEMFLVDNDLSDMEYYVTDNKAIETMLRSNPGFCLMQKAKVMGKWHYRNIRNLFNYNL
;
A
#
# COMPACT_ATOMS: atom_id res chain seq x y z
N ALA A 1 -10.38 20.17 -39.43
CA ALA A 1 -9.79 19.76 -38.13
C ALA A 1 -8.30 19.61 -38.36
N THR A 2 -7.46 20.39 -37.70
CA THR A 2 -5.99 20.44 -37.92
C THR A 2 -5.27 19.32 -37.20
N GLY A 3 -5.97 18.46 -36.44
CA GLY A 3 -5.34 17.34 -35.70
C GLY A 3 -4.44 17.78 -34.55
N ASP A 4 -4.45 19.06 -34.18
CA ASP A 4 -3.65 19.55 -33.06
C ASP A 4 -4.26 19.13 -31.72
N THR A 5 -3.45 18.51 -30.88
CA THR A 5 -3.84 18.10 -29.54
C THR A 5 -3.11 18.99 -28.53
N MET A 6 -3.83 19.52 -27.54
CA MET A 6 -3.27 20.38 -26.52
C MET A 6 -3.54 19.82 -25.13
N GLY A 7 -2.51 19.61 -24.33
CA GLY A 7 -2.62 19.19 -22.94
C GLY A 7 -2.55 20.38 -21.99
N PHE A 8 -3.37 20.36 -20.95
CA PHE A 8 -3.43 21.40 -19.92
C PHE A 8 -3.25 20.82 -18.52
N ASP A 9 -2.57 21.55 -17.66
CA ASP A 9 -2.71 21.33 -16.23
C ASP A 9 -4.07 21.87 -15.73
N SER A 10 -4.55 21.37 -14.59
CA SER A 10 -5.87 21.70 -14.06
C SER A 10 -6.08 23.21 -13.79
N LYS A 11 -5.01 23.96 -13.49
CA LYS A 11 -5.08 25.42 -13.25
C LYS A 11 -5.27 26.22 -14.54
N ARG A 12 -4.53 25.86 -15.58
CA ARG A 12 -4.64 26.52 -16.89
C ARG A 12 -5.95 26.19 -17.58
N LEU A 13 -6.45 24.95 -17.45
CA LEU A 13 -7.74 24.56 -17.99
C LEU A 13 -8.87 25.47 -17.49
N MET A 14 -8.90 25.77 -16.18
CA MET A 14 -9.90 26.64 -15.58
C MET A 14 -9.92 28.06 -16.15
N ASP A 15 -8.75 28.58 -16.58
CA ASP A 15 -8.69 29.92 -17.18
C ASP A 15 -9.22 29.93 -18.62
N TYR A 16 -8.96 28.89 -19.38
CA TYR A 16 -9.48 28.75 -20.75
C TYR A 16 -10.98 28.43 -20.78
N CYS A 17 -11.51 27.67 -19.83
CA CYS A 17 -12.93 27.38 -19.74
C CYS A 17 -13.82 28.62 -19.46
N LYS A 18 -13.22 29.78 -19.13
CA LYS A 18 -13.95 31.05 -18.98
C LYS A 18 -14.26 31.71 -20.33
N ASP A 19 -13.57 31.32 -21.39
CA ASP A 19 -13.78 31.84 -22.74
C ASP A 19 -14.68 30.90 -23.55
N ALA A 20 -15.95 31.30 -23.66
CA ALA A 20 -16.96 30.47 -24.32
C ALA A 20 -16.68 30.29 -25.85
N GLU A 21 -16.06 31.27 -26.51
CA GLU A 21 -15.73 31.17 -27.93
C GLU A 21 -14.56 30.20 -28.14
N TRP A 22 -13.62 30.18 -27.23
CA TRP A 22 -12.52 29.23 -27.24
C TRP A 22 -13.00 27.80 -26.98
N VAL A 23 -13.84 27.60 -25.97
CA VAL A 23 -14.44 26.29 -25.64
C VAL A 23 -15.22 25.69 -26.81
N ALA A 24 -15.95 26.52 -27.54
CA ALA A 24 -16.76 26.06 -28.68
C ALA A 24 -15.93 25.59 -29.89
N GLN A 25 -14.63 25.89 -29.93
CA GLN A 25 -13.73 25.49 -31.04
C GLN A 25 -13.11 24.10 -30.81
N TRP A 26 -13.24 23.53 -29.61
CA TRP A 26 -12.57 22.29 -29.23
C TRP A 26 -13.58 21.18 -29.01
N GLU A 27 -13.34 20.03 -29.60
CA GLU A 27 -14.00 18.79 -29.27
C GLU A 27 -13.22 18.16 -28.10
N TRP A 28 -13.89 18.05 -26.94
CA TRP A 28 -13.27 17.53 -25.74
C TRP A 28 -13.20 16.01 -25.83
N ASP A 29 -12.01 15.49 -26.03
CA ASP A 29 -11.73 14.10 -25.86
C ASP A 29 -11.00 13.91 -24.51
N THR A 30 -11.61 13.17 -23.61
CA THR A 30 -10.93 12.65 -22.45
C THR A 30 -10.06 11.47 -22.90
N THR A 31 -8.96 11.75 -23.55
CA THR A 31 -7.89 10.78 -23.63
C THR A 31 -7.33 10.62 -22.22
N TYR A 32 -7.77 9.57 -21.54
CA TYR A 32 -6.97 9.03 -20.48
C TYR A 32 -5.66 8.62 -21.14
N THR A 33 -4.59 9.39 -20.92
CA THR A 33 -3.25 8.85 -21.11
C THR A 33 -3.22 7.55 -20.30
N ASP A 34 -2.57 6.53 -20.81
CA ASP A 34 -2.48 5.18 -20.20
C ASP A 34 -1.87 5.13 -18.78
N ASP A 35 -1.74 6.29 -18.16
CA ASP A 35 -1.47 6.44 -16.76
C ASP A 35 -2.76 6.96 -16.11
N PRO A 36 -3.72 6.07 -15.74
CA PRO A 36 -4.75 6.49 -14.84
C PRO A 36 -3.99 7.12 -13.68
N TYR A 37 -4.39 8.30 -13.27
CA TYR A 37 -3.86 9.02 -12.12
C TYR A 37 -3.76 8.03 -10.96
N ILE A 38 -2.72 7.23 -11.01
CA ILE A 38 -2.24 6.57 -9.81
C ILE A 38 -1.82 7.80 -9.03
N ILE A 39 -2.65 8.12 -8.03
CA ILE A 39 -2.19 8.96 -6.96
C ILE A 39 -0.90 8.26 -6.54
N LYS A 40 0.21 8.68 -7.13
CA LYS A 40 1.50 8.47 -6.51
C LYS A 40 1.26 9.15 -5.18
N ALA A 41 0.96 8.36 -4.15
CA ALA A 41 1.18 8.81 -2.80
C ALA A 41 2.67 9.17 -2.85
N ASP A 42 2.95 10.46 -3.12
CA ASP A 42 4.31 10.94 -3.26
C ASP A 42 5.02 10.48 -2.00
N GLY A 43 5.92 9.50 -2.14
CA GLY A 43 6.66 8.93 -1.05
C GLY A 43 6.20 7.58 -0.48
N PHE A 44 5.14 6.93 -0.98
CA PHE A 44 4.84 5.54 -0.58
C PHE A 44 5.53 4.57 -1.54
N SER A 45 6.41 3.76 -1.00
CA SER A 45 7.11 2.69 -1.71
C SER A 45 7.11 1.43 -0.85
N MET A 46 7.26 0.28 -1.46
CA MET A 46 7.49 -1.00 -0.81
C MET A 46 8.74 -1.61 -1.46
N LEU A 47 9.91 -1.23 -0.94
CA LEU A 47 11.18 -1.67 -1.51
C LEU A 47 11.50 -3.08 -1.05
N GLY A 48 11.71 -3.98 -1.99
CA GLY A 48 12.20 -5.32 -1.75
C GLY A 48 13.69 -5.35 -1.37
N PRO A 49 14.21 -6.54 -0.98
CA PRO A 49 15.63 -6.71 -0.69
C PRO A 49 16.55 -6.41 -1.89
N ASP A 50 16.02 -6.49 -3.10
CA ASP A 50 16.71 -6.14 -4.36
C ASP A 50 16.73 -4.62 -4.65
N GLY A 51 16.03 -3.82 -3.85
CA GLY A 51 15.89 -2.38 -3.98
C GLY A 51 14.83 -1.91 -4.97
N GLU A 52 14.09 -2.83 -5.59
CA GLU A 52 12.98 -2.49 -6.50
C GLU A 52 11.70 -2.16 -5.72
N ASP A 53 10.85 -1.31 -6.30
CA ASP A 53 9.58 -0.88 -5.69
C ASP A 53 8.41 -1.74 -6.17
N TYR A 54 7.89 -2.55 -5.27
CA TYR A 54 6.77 -3.48 -5.50
C TYR A 54 5.40 -2.92 -5.09
N ALA A 55 5.32 -1.67 -4.62
CA ALA A 55 4.08 -1.11 -4.10
C ALA A 55 2.92 -1.20 -5.10
N ARG A 56 3.17 -0.88 -6.37
CA ARG A 56 2.14 -0.93 -7.41
C ARG A 56 1.61 -2.34 -7.61
N ASP A 57 2.50 -3.29 -7.81
CA ASP A 57 2.14 -4.66 -8.19
C ASP A 57 1.39 -5.35 -7.04
N LEU A 58 1.86 -5.16 -5.82
CA LEU A 58 1.23 -5.72 -4.63
C LEU A 58 -0.14 -5.09 -4.36
N LEU A 59 -0.24 -3.77 -4.39
CA LEU A 59 -1.48 -3.08 -4.03
C LEU A 59 -2.58 -3.23 -5.09
N MET A 60 -2.22 -3.37 -6.36
CA MET A 60 -3.19 -3.52 -7.46
C MET A 60 -3.64 -4.96 -7.70
N SER A 61 -3.12 -5.92 -6.93
CA SER A 61 -3.52 -7.32 -7.02
C SER A 61 -5.04 -7.50 -6.85
N ASP A 62 -5.60 -8.43 -7.62
CA ASP A 62 -6.99 -8.88 -7.49
C ASP A 62 -7.21 -9.70 -6.23
N ASP A 63 -6.17 -10.34 -5.74
CA ASP A 63 -6.20 -11.17 -4.54
C ASP A 63 -6.13 -10.34 -3.26
N TYR A 64 -6.51 -10.96 -2.15
CA TYR A 64 -6.36 -10.34 -0.84
C TYR A 64 -4.88 -10.28 -0.45
N LEU A 65 -4.44 -9.08 -0.08
CA LEU A 65 -3.12 -8.80 0.46
C LEU A 65 -3.25 -8.34 1.92
N LEU A 66 -2.64 -9.06 2.83
CA LEU A 66 -2.49 -8.62 4.22
C LEU A 66 -1.09 -8.03 4.43
N ILE A 67 -1.05 -6.76 4.81
CA ILE A 67 0.20 -6.06 5.15
C ILE A 67 0.31 -6.01 6.67
N ALA A 68 1.36 -6.64 7.21
CA ALA A 68 1.75 -6.48 8.61
C ALA A 68 2.74 -5.31 8.72
N THR A 69 2.33 -4.22 9.36
CA THR A 69 3.16 -3.02 9.49
C THR A 69 3.97 -3.05 10.78
N ILE A 70 5.27 -2.79 10.69
CA ILE A 70 6.20 -2.73 11.81
C ILE A 70 6.94 -1.40 11.76
N HIS A 71 6.71 -0.54 12.75
CA HIS A 71 7.35 0.78 12.85
C HIS A 71 8.82 0.67 13.22
N HIS A 72 9.10 -0.11 14.27
CA HIS A 72 10.44 -0.43 14.74
C HIS A 72 10.43 -1.83 15.33
N ILE A 73 11.34 -2.65 14.86
CA ILE A 73 11.50 -4.04 15.35
C ILE A 73 11.88 -4.05 16.83
N ALA A 74 12.74 -3.13 17.25
CA ALA A 74 13.18 -3.02 18.65
C ALA A 74 12.05 -2.72 19.64
N ASP A 75 10.94 -2.15 19.18
CA ASP A 75 9.76 -1.78 19.99
C ASP A 75 8.66 -2.85 19.96
N LEU A 76 8.90 -4.00 19.32
CA LEU A 76 7.94 -5.10 19.31
C LEU A 76 7.92 -5.81 20.66
N ASP A 77 6.74 -5.87 21.28
CA ASP A 77 6.56 -6.69 22.46
C ASP A 77 6.34 -8.18 22.11
N PRO A 78 6.56 -9.11 23.07
CA PRO A 78 6.37 -10.54 22.81
C PRO A 78 4.95 -10.91 22.37
N ASP A 79 3.92 -10.17 22.78
CA ASP A 79 2.53 -10.41 22.36
C ASP A 79 2.30 -9.93 20.94
N GLY A 80 2.97 -8.87 20.51
CA GLY A 80 2.99 -8.43 19.12
C GLY A 80 3.61 -9.47 18.19
N ILE A 81 4.72 -10.08 18.59
CA ILE A 81 5.37 -11.16 17.83
C ILE A 81 4.47 -12.40 17.75
N LYS A 82 3.83 -12.79 18.86
CA LYS A 82 2.85 -13.89 18.85
C LYS A 82 1.66 -13.61 17.93
N ALA A 83 1.17 -12.37 17.94
CA ALA A 83 0.11 -11.95 17.04
C ALA A 83 0.51 -12.06 15.58
N LEU A 84 1.74 -11.61 15.23
CA LEU A 84 2.30 -11.72 13.89
C LEU A 84 2.33 -13.18 13.40
N LYS A 85 2.87 -14.10 14.21
CA LYS A 85 2.89 -15.54 13.90
C LYS A 85 1.49 -16.13 13.75
N SER A 86 0.55 -15.75 14.62
CA SER A 86 -0.83 -16.23 14.56
C SER A 86 -1.56 -15.76 13.30
N VAL A 87 -1.34 -14.50 12.89
CA VAL A 87 -1.92 -13.93 11.68
C VAL A 87 -1.30 -14.56 10.44
N LYS A 88 0.02 -14.81 10.43
CA LYS A 88 0.70 -15.55 9.35
C LYS A 88 0.05 -16.91 9.12
N THR A 89 -0.08 -17.70 10.18
CA THR A 89 -0.74 -19.02 10.11
C THR A 89 -2.20 -18.93 9.63
N TYR A 90 -2.93 -17.91 10.05
CA TYR A 90 -4.29 -17.66 9.58
C TYR A 90 -4.30 -17.38 8.07
N CYS A 91 -3.41 -16.52 7.58
CA CYS A 91 -3.31 -16.20 6.15
C CYS A 91 -2.98 -17.42 5.31
N GLU A 92 -2.01 -18.23 5.72
CA GLU A 92 -1.64 -19.48 5.06
C GLU A 92 -2.83 -20.45 4.94
N ASN A 93 -3.58 -20.61 6.02
CA ASN A 93 -4.75 -21.50 6.04
C ASN A 93 -5.93 -21.00 5.19
N ASN A 94 -5.98 -19.70 4.89
CA ASN A 94 -7.07 -19.08 4.12
C ASN A 94 -6.65 -18.63 2.72
N GLY A 95 -5.42 -18.91 2.30
CA GLY A 95 -4.92 -18.52 0.97
C GLY A 95 -4.79 -17.01 0.79
N ILE A 96 -4.53 -16.25 1.89
CA ILE A 96 -4.32 -14.82 1.86
C ILE A 96 -2.82 -14.57 1.73
N TYR A 97 -2.42 -13.80 0.74
CA TYR A 97 -1.02 -13.39 0.62
C TYR A 97 -0.66 -12.38 1.71
N MET A 98 0.38 -12.68 2.48
CA MET A 98 0.80 -11.82 3.59
C MET A 98 2.24 -11.36 3.41
N VAL A 99 2.45 -10.07 3.59
CA VAL A 99 3.78 -9.44 3.55
C VAL A 99 4.01 -8.61 4.81
N MET A 100 5.26 -8.43 5.17
CA MET A 100 5.68 -7.54 6.25
C MET A 100 6.22 -6.23 5.66
N LEU A 101 5.77 -5.09 6.19
CA LEU A 101 6.22 -3.77 5.79
C LEU A 101 6.92 -3.10 6.98
N CYS A 102 8.22 -2.90 6.87
CA CYS A 102 9.08 -2.40 7.93
C CYS A 102 9.63 -1.01 7.62
N ALA A 103 10.04 -0.28 8.64
CA ALA A 103 10.76 0.97 8.48
C ALA A 103 12.20 0.74 8.00
N PHE A 104 12.75 1.72 7.29
CA PHE A 104 14.17 1.73 6.94
C PHE A 104 15.04 1.71 8.19
N GLY A 105 16.16 0.97 8.10
CA GLY A 105 17.20 0.92 9.13
C GLY A 105 17.02 -0.18 10.17
N ASP A 106 15.92 -0.90 10.15
CA ASP A 106 15.74 -2.10 10.97
C ASP A 106 16.51 -3.31 10.37
N ASP A 107 17.03 -4.16 11.23
CA ASP A 107 17.62 -5.44 10.82
C ASP A 107 16.52 -6.50 10.68
N VAL A 108 15.81 -6.43 9.57
CA VAL A 108 14.63 -7.26 9.30
C VAL A 108 15.01 -8.72 9.15
N GLU A 109 16.11 -9.03 8.46
CA GLU A 109 16.53 -10.40 8.20
C GLU A 109 16.88 -11.12 9.51
N MET A 110 17.62 -10.47 10.40
CA MET A 110 17.97 -11.04 11.71
C MET A 110 16.69 -11.26 12.55
N PHE A 111 15.77 -10.29 12.55
CA PHE A 111 14.49 -10.45 13.24
C PHE A 111 13.68 -11.66 12.73
N LEU A 112 13.62 -11.86 11.42
CA LEU A 112 12.90 -12.99 10.83
C LEU A 112 13.51 -14.34 11.23
N VAL A 113 14.84 -14.43 11.21
CA VAL A 113 15.56 -15.65 11.64
C VAL A 113 15.32 -15.93 13.13
N ASP A 114 15.49 -14.93 13.98
CA ASP A 114 15.36 -15.07 15.44
C ASP A 114 13.92 -15.44 15.88
N ASN A 115 12.95 -15.18 15.03
CA ASN A 115 11.53 -15.44 15.32
C ASN A 115 10.91 -16.56 14.49
N ASP A 116 11.70 -17.40 13.81
CA ASP A 116 11.18 -18.48 12.94
C ASP A 116 10.20 -17.99 11.88
N LEU A 117 10.49 -16.84 11.26
CA LEU A 117 9.68 -16.19 10.22
C LEU A 117 10.45 -16.03 8.91
N SER A 118 11.53 -16.81 8.70
CA SER A 118 12.44 -16.66 7.57
C SER A 118 11.80 -16.86 6.20
N ASP A 119 10.62 -17.44 6.14
CA ASP A 119 9.80 -17.63 4.94
C ASP A 119 8.82 -16.47 4.66
N MET A 120 8.79 -15.45 5.53
CA MET A 120 7.93 -14.28 5.35
C MET A 120 8.60 -13.26 4.43
N GLU A 121 7.90 -12.88 3.37
CA GLU A 121 8.34 -11.77 2.51
C GLU A 121 8.22 -10.44 3.24
N TYR A 122 9.23 -9.59 3.06
CA TYR A 122 9.23 -8.27 3.64
C TYR A 122 9.63 -7.19 2.65
N TYR A 123 9.16 -6.00 2.91
CA TYR A 123 9.46 -4.78 2.18
C TYR A 123 9.79 -3.67 3.17
N VAL A 124 10.57 -2.69 2.73
CA VAL A 124 10.90 -1.53 3.55
C VAL A 124 10.34 -0.24 2.97
N THR A 125 9.96 0.69 3.84
CA THR A 125 9.41 1.98 3.47
C THR A 125 9.76 3.06 4.49
N ASP A 126 9.38 4.30 4.21
CA ASP A 126 9.50 5.39 5.16
C ASP A 126 8.61 5.18 6.39
N ASN A 127 9.16 5.43 7.60
CA ASN A 127 8.42 5.23 8.85
C ASN A 127 7.14 6.05 8.94
N LYS A 128 7.11 7.28 8.41
CA LYS A 128 5.91 8.12 8.41
C LYS A 128 4.79 7.53 7.55
N ALA A 129 5.15 6.81 6.48
CA ALA A 129 4.18 6.09 5.67
C ALA A 129 3.51 4.98 6.49
N ILE A 130 4.29 4.19 7.25
CA ILE A 130 3.77 3.16 8.14
C ILE A 130 2.87 3.76 9.23
N GLU A 131 3.32 4.81 9.91
CA GLU A 131 2.55 5.50 10.96
C GLU A 131 1.22 6.06 10.44
N THR A 132 1.20 6.49 9.17
CA THR A 132 -0.02 6.97 8.50
C THR A 132 -0.98 5.82 8.20
N MET A 133 -0.45 4.65 7.83
CA MET A 133 -1.27 3.46 7.61
C MET A 133 -1.88 2.94 8.90
N LEU A 134 -1.05 2.70 9.90
CA LEU A 134 -1.44 2.14 11.20
C LEU A 134 -0.48 2.59 12.29
N ARG A 135 -1.00 2.94 13.45
CA ARG A 135 -0.19 3.32 14.62
C ARG A 135 0.14 2.15 15.55
N SER A 136 -0.26 0.95 15.18
CA SER A 136 -0.01 -0.27 15.95
C SER A 136 1.30 -0.91 15.52
N ASN A 137 2.08 -1.42 16.46
CA ASN A 137 3.34 -2.13 16.21
C ASN A 137 3.30 -3.54 16.87
N PRO A 138 3.01 -4.61 16.09
CA PRO A 138 2.61 -4.59 14.70
C PRO A 138 1.15 -4.14 14.50
N GLY A 139 0.84 -3.70 13.28
CA GLY A 139 -0.49 -3.46 12.79
C GLY A 139 -0.81 -4.35 11.60
N PHE A 140 -2.09 -4.57 11.30
CA PHE A 140 -2.51 -5.39 10.17
C PHE A 140 -3.50 -4.64 9.29
N CYS A 141 -3.22 -4.58 7.99
CA CYS A 141 -4.05 -3.94 6.99
C CYS A 141 -4.39 -4.93 5.88
N LEU A 142 -5.66 -5.25 5.71
CA LEU A 142 -6.13 -6.08 4.60
C LEU A 142 -6.50 -5.18 3.43
N MET A 143 -6.00 -5.51 2.27
CA MET A 143 -6.20 -4.76 1.04
C MET A 143 -6.65 -5.68 -0.09
N GLN A 144 -7.32 -5.09 -1.07
CA GLN A 144 -7.66 -5.70 -2.36
C GLN A 144 -7.83 -4.59 -3.39
N LYS A 145 -7.16 -4.67 -4.54
CA LYS A 145 -7.23 -3.64 -5.62
C LYS A 145 -7.01 -2.22 -5.09
N ALA A 146 -5.95 -2.01 -4.34
CA ALA A 146 -5.61 -0.76 -3.67
C ALA A 146 -6.69 -0.21 -2.70
N LYS A 147 -7.72 -1.01 -2.38
CA LYS A 147 -8.76 -0.65 -1.43
C LYS A 147 -8.48 -1.27 -0.07
N VAL A 148 -8.51 -0.46 0.99
CA VAL A 148 -8.43 -0.95 2.37
C VAL A 148 -9.74 -1.61 2.74
N MET A 149 -9.70 -2.92 3.03
CA MET A 149 -10.84 -3.73 3.45
C MET A 149 -10.99 -3.73 4.98
N GLY A 150 -9.88 -3.65 5.71
CA GLY A 150 -9.90 -3.58 7.16
C GLY A 150 -8.53 -3.27 7.75
N LYS A 151 -8.54 -2.77 8.98
CA LYS A 151 -7.32 -2.45 9.75
C LYS A 151 -7.49 -2.93 11.19
N TRP A 152 -6.45 -3.59 11.74
CA TRP A 152 -6.49 -4.14 13.09
C TRP A 152 -5.20 -3.87 13.85
N HIS A 153 -5.36 -3.54 15.12
CA HIS A 153 -4.29 -3.54 16.08
C HIS A 153 -3.97 -5.00 16.50
N TYR A 154 -2.72 -5.33 16.75
CA TYR A 154 -2.32 -6.70 17.13
C TYR A 154 -3.09 -7.26 18.35
N ARG A 155 -3.53 -6.41 19.27
CA ARG A 155 -4.37 -6.84 20.42
C ARG A 155 -5.79 -7.22 20.04
N ASN A 156 -6.24 -6.86 18.84
CA ASN A 156 -7.61 -7.10 18.35
C ASN A 156 -7.66 -8.04 17.13
N ILE A 157 -6.66 -8.91 16.96
CA ILE A 157 -6.58 -9.86 15.83
C ILE A 157 -7.75 -10.83 15.75
N ARG A 158 -8.48 -11.06 16.85
CA ARG A 158 -9.72 -11.87 16.82
C ARG A 158 -10.76 -11.31 15.86
N ASN A 159 -10.80 -9.99 15.69
CA ASN A 159 -11.72 -9.34 14.75
C ASN A 159 -11.29 -9.56 13.29
N LEU A 160 -10.00 -9.71 13.04
CA LEU A 160 -9.49 -10.11 11.73
C LEU A 160 -9.87 -11.55 11.41
N PHE A 161 -9.73 -12.48 12.37
CA PHE A 161 -10.07 -13.89 12.17
C PHE A 161 -11.58 -14.12 11.96
N ASN A 162 -12.42 -13.22 12.43
CA ASN A 162 -13.86 -13.24 12.22
C ASN A 162 -14.33 -12.40 11.03
N TYR A 163 -13.40 -11.82 10.26
CA TYR A 163 -13.75 -11.04 9.09
C TYR A 163 -14.18 -11.97 7.95
N ASN A 164 -15.37 -11.72 7.40
CA ASN A 164 -15.87 -12.49 6.25
C ASN A 164 -15.20 -11.98 4.98
N LEU A 165 -14.33 -12.79 4.43
CA LEU A 165 -13.62 -12.59 3.16
C LEU A 165 -14.48 -12.99 1.98
#